data_ba421e615a42706059cf3603c0eb8645
#
_entry.id   ba421e615a42706059cf3603c0eb8645
#
_cell.length_a   1.000
_cell.length_b   1.000
_cell.length_c   1.000
_cell.angle_alpha   90.00
_cell.angle_beta   90.00
_cell.angle_gamma   90.00
#
_symmetry.space_group_name_H-M   'P 1'
#
loop_
_entity.id
_entity.type
_entity.pdbx_description
1 polymer ?
#
loop_
_entity_poly.entity_id
_entity_poly.type
_entity_poly.pdbx_seq_one_letter_code
_entity_poly.pdbx_strand_id
1 'polypeptide(L)'
;MLAIRMQRNGRSHYPTYRIVVQEAQRHPLSGRVVAEVGNYNPATKATTLDKEAVEKYLGNGAQPSSRVAFILKKNGVKLPKWYKEPTVKKAVAKHADKLRKNQPKEEPAVEEQPAEVLQETAE
;
A
#
# COMPACT_ATOMS: atom_id res chain seq x y z
N MET A 1 24.56 7.33 0.63
CA MET A 1 23.31 7.18 -0.14
C MET A 1 22.16 7.76 0.68
N LEU A 2 21.38 8.65 0.08
CA LEU A 2 20.21 9.25 0.72
C LEU A 2 18.96 8.40 0.47
N ALA A 3 18.10 8.30 1.48
CA ALA A 3 16.80 7.64 1.39
C ALA A 3 15.69 8.61 1.81
N ILE A 4 14.57 8.56 1.08
CA ILE A 4 13.35 9.29 1.44
C ILE A 4 12.42 8.30 2.13
N ARG A 5 12.14 8.54 3.40
CA ARG A 5 11.38 7.61 4.22
C ARG A 5 10.51 8.31 5.26
N MET A 6 9.63 7.57 5.87
CA MET A 6 8.72 8.09 6.89
C MET A 6 9.29 7.85 8.28
N GLN A 7 9.28 8.90 9.08
CA GLN A 7 9.47 8.82 10.53
C GLN A 7 8.11 8.85 11.21
N ARG A 8 7.90 7.94 12.15
CA ARG A 8 6.68 7.94 12.95
C ARG A 8 6.75 9.03 14.00
N ASN A 9 5.72 9.85 14.01
CA ASN A 9 5.41 10.82 15.05
C ASN A 9 4.01 10.56 15.60
N GLY A 10 3.53 11.45 16.44
CA GLY A 10 2.19 11.34 17.01
C GLY A 10 2.18 10.57 18.33
N ARG A 11 1.00 10.31 18.82
CA ARG A 11 0.77 9.64 20.11
C ARG A 11 0.50 8.15 19.92
N SER A 12 0.44 7.42 21.03
CA SER A 12 -0.01 6.03 21.04
C SER A 12 -1.38 5.90 20.40
N HIS A 13 -1.59 4.87 19.58
CA HIS A 13 -2.81 4.59 18.81
C HIS A 13 -3.22 5.64 17.75
N TYR A 14 -2.54 6.78 17.65
CA TYR A 14 -2.78 7.79 16.62
C TYR A 14 -1.47 8.20 15.93
N PRO A 15 -0.93 7.35 15.05
CA PRO A 15 0.33 7.62 14.36
C PRO A 15 0.16 8.72 13.32
N THR A 16 1.11 9.64 13.29
CA THR A 16 1.35 10.54 12.17
C THR A 16 2.75 10.32 11.66
N TYR A 17 3.01 10.66 10.41
CA TYR A 17 4.30 10.41 9.78
C TYR A 17 4.85 11.70 9.20
N ARG A 18 6.13 11.92 9.44
CA ARG A 18 6.93 12.95 8.79
C ARG A 18 7.74 12.29 7.67
N ILE A 19 7.72 12.87 6.48
CA ILE A 19 8.49 12.40 5.35
C ILE A 19 9.81 13.15 5.33
N VAL A 20 10.90 12.40 5.42
CA VAL A 20 12.25 12.97 5.60
C VAL A 20 13.23 12.37 4.61
N VAL A 21 14.23 13.16 4.25
CA VAL A 21 15.43 12.74 3.55
C VAL A 21 16.52 12.50 4.56
N GLN A 22 17.08 11.31 4.58
CA GLN A 22 18.06 10.89 5.57
C GLN A 22 19.07 9.92 4.94
N GLU A 23 20.27 9.82 5.53
CA GLU A 23 21.22 8.77 5.15
C GLU A 23 20.64 7.37 5.36
N ALA A 24 20.80 6.50 4.37
CA ALA A 24 20.23 5.14 4.42
C ALA A 24 20.75 4.31 5.60
N GLN A 25 21.99 4.54 6.03
CA GLN A 25 22.63 3.83 7.15
C GLN A 25 22.04 4.21 8.52
N ARG A 26 21.41 5.37 8.63
CA ARG A 26 20.86 5.87 9.88
C ARG A 26 19.53 5.19 10.21
N HIS A 27 19.26 5.02 11.49
CA HIS A 27 17.96 4.53 11.93
C HIS A 27 16.85 5.54 11.57
N PRO A 28 15.66 5.09 11.11
CA PRO A 28 14.56 5.99 10.74
C PRO A 28 14.15 7.01 11.81
N LEU A 29 14.21 6.64 13.08
CA LEU A 29 13.88 7.52 14.21
C LEU A 29 15.05 8.42 14.65
N SER A 30 16.22 8.31 14.01
CA SER A 30 17.36 9.17 14.34
C SER A 30 17.04 10.64 14.05
N GLY A 31 17.46 11.52 14.95
CA GLY A 31 17.25 12.96 14.80
C GLY A 31 18.09 13.61 13.70
N ARG A 32 19.07 12.91 13.12
CA ARG A 32 19.86 13.43 12.00
C ARG A 32 19.10 13.28 10.69
N VAL A 33 18.42 14.33 10.33
CA VAL A 33 17.64 14.46 9.09
C VAL A 33 18.35 15.49 8.20
N VAL A 34 18.47 15.18 6.90
CA VAL A 34 19.04 16.10 5.91
C VAL A 34 18.02 17.17 5.54
N ALA A 35 16.77 16.75 5.28
CA ALA A 35 15.66 17.64 5.01
C ALA A 35 14.33 16.99 5.39
N GLU A 36 13.38 17.81 5.76
CA GLU A 36 11.98 17.43 5.93
C GLU A 36 11.20 17.87 4.68
N VAL A 37 10.54 16.93 4.01
CA VAL A 37 9.87 17.19 2.74
C VAL A 37 8.36 17.04 2.81
N GLY A 38 7.83 16.72 3.97
CA GLY A 38 6.37 16.69 4.16
C GLY A 38 5.88 15.86 5.32
N ASN A 39 4.56 15.84 5.45
CA ASN A 39 3.84 15.12 6.48
C ASN A 39 2.74 14.25 5.89
N TYR A 40 2.47 13.12 6.52
CA TYR A 40 1.40 12.21 6.15
C TYR A 40 0.60 11.76 7.36
N ASN A 41 -0.71 11.92 7.30
CA ASN A 41 -1.63 11.41 8.32
C ASN A 41 -2.46 10.26 7.73
N PRO A 42 -2.29 9.00 8.21
CA PRO A 42 -3.03 7.86 7.69
C PRO A 42 -4.51 7.87 8.06
N ALA A 43 -4.91 8.47 9.18
CA ALA A 43 -6.30 8.51 9.61
C ALA A 43 -7.15 9.39 8.68
N THR A 44 -6.67 10.59 8.37
CA THR A 44 -7.34 11.53 7.46
C THR A 44 -6.93 11.35 6.01
N LYS A 45 -5.87 10.55 5.75
CA LYS A 45 -5.21 10.40 4.43
C LYS A 45 -4.67 11.73 3.87
N ALA A 46 -4.57 12.74 4.71
CA ALA A 46 -4.02 14.03 4.35
C ALA A 46 -2.51 13.93 4.16
N THR A 47 -2.02 14.56 3.09
CA THR A 47 -0.60 14.60 2.75
C THR A 47 -0.21 16.02 2.40
N THR A 48 0.76 16.56 3.11
CA THR A 48 1.41 17.82 2.76
C THR A 48 2.80 17.49 2.25
N LEU A 49 3.14 17.91 1.03
CA LEU A 49 4.43 17.61 0.39
C LEU A 49 5.00 18.86 -0.26
N ASP A 50 6.28 19.07 -0.03
CA ASP A 50 7.10 19.96 -0.84
C ASP A 50 7.61 19.21 -2.08
N LYS A 51 6.89 19.39 -3.20
CA LYS A 51 7.17 18.67 -4.44
C LYS A 51 8.53 19.03 -5.02
N GLU A 52 8.91 20.31 -4.96
CA GLU A 52 10.17 20.81 -5.51
C GLU A 52 11.37 20.17 -4.77
N ALA A 53 11.31 20.17 -3.44
CA ALA A 53 12.36 19.52 -2.65
C ALA A 53 12.44 18.02 -2.93
N VAL A 54 11.31 17.34 -3.03
CA VAL A 54 11.28 15.90 -3.36
C VAL A 54 11.87 15.63 -4.73
N GLU A 55 11.50 16.37 -5.76
CA GLU A 55 12.03 16.19 -7.12
C GLU A 55 13.54 16.45 -7.17
N LYS A 56 14.02 17.47 -6.48
CA LYS A 56 15.45 17.75 -6.35
C LYS A 56 16.22 16.58 -5.74
N TYR A 57 15.73 16.02 -4.63
CA TYR A 57 16.41 14.88 -4.01
C TYR A 57 16.29 13.60 -4.82
N LEU A 58 15.19 13.36 -5.51
CA LEU A 58 15.03 12.23 -6.42
C LEU A 58 15.98 12.36 -7.62
N GLY A 59 16.14 13.57 -8.18
CA GLY A 59 17.11 13.86 -9.24
C GLY A 59 18.55 13.61 -8.80
N ASN A 60 18.87 13.87 -7.54
CA ASN A 60 20.17 13.59 -6.93
C ASN A 60 20.36 12.11 -6.53
N GLY A 61 19.42 11.23 -6.87
CA GLY A 61 19.54 9.80 -6.62
C GLY A 61 19.08 9.34 -5.23
N ALA A 62 18.32 10.14 -4.49
CA ALA A 62 17.75 9.71 -3.23
C ALA A 62 16.70 8.61 -3.45
N GLN A 63 16.79 7.50 -2.73
CA GLN A 63 15.91 6.35 -2.91
C GLN A 63 14.67 6.45 -2.02
N PRO A 64 13.47 6.53 -2.62
CA PRO A 64 12.24 6.51 -1.86
C PRO A 64 11.92 5.09 -1.36
N SER A 65 11.41 4.98 -0.14
CA SER A 65 10.82 3.73 0.34
C SER A 65 9.52 3.40 -0.44
N SER A 66 9.13 2.14 -0.51
CA SER A 66 7.95 1.70 -1.26
C SER A 66 6.67 2.47 -0.89
N ARG A 67 6.47 2.73 0.40
CA ARG A 67 5.30 3.48 0.87
C ARG A 67 5.37 4.97 0.48
N VAL A 68 6.54 5.58 0.58
CA VAL A 68 6.75 6.96 0.13
C VAL A 68 6.52 7.07 -1.38
N ALA A 69 7.07 6.14 -2.17
CA ALA A 69 6.86 6.12 -3.61
C ALA A 69 5.36 6.07 -3.99
N PHE A 70 4.58 5.26 -3.28
CA PHE A 70 3.13 5.23 -3.47
C PHE A 70 2.46 6.58 -3.17
N ILE A 71 2.85 7.24 -2.07
CA ILE A 71 2.33 8.55 -1.69
C ILE A 71 2.72 9.61 -2.72
N LEU A 72 3.95 9.60 -3.20
CA LEU A 72 4.46 10.52 -4.23
C LEU A 72 3.68 10.39 -5.54
N LYS A 73 3.45 9.17 -6.01
CA LYS A 73 2.62 8.91 -7.19
C LYS A 73 1.21 9.47 -7.04
N LYS A 74 0.59 9.23 -5.89
CA LYS A 74 -0.76 9.73 -5.60
C LYS A 74 -0.84 11.25 -5.64
N ASN A 75 0.24 11.95 -5.27
CA ASN A 75 0.32 13.40 -5.28
C ASN A 75 0.86 13.99 -6.61
N GLY A 76 1.04 13.15 -7.63
CA GLY A 76 1.44 13.57 -8.97
C GLY A 76 2.93 13.82 -9.16
N VAL A 77 3.78 13.42 -8.21
CA VAL A 77 5.24 13.50 -8.36
C VAL A 77 5.74 12.35 -9.23
N LYS A 78 6.48 12.66 -10.26
CA LYS A 78 7.05 11.65 -11.17
C LYS A 78 8.23 10.95 -10.51
N LEU A 79 8.17 9.63 -10.43
CA LEU A 79 9.29 8.83 -9.97
C LEU A 79 10.31 8.66 -11.10
N PRO A 80 11.62 8.66 -10.77
CA PRO A 80 12.67 8.45 -11.76
C PRO A 80 12.62 7.03 -12.35
N LYS A 81 13.05 6.88 -13.59
CA LYS A 81 13.02 5.60 -14.35
C LYS A 81 13.84 4.48 -13.69
N TRP A 82 14.85 4.83 -12.90
CA TRP A 82 15.69 3.86 -12.20
C TRP A 82 15.00 3.24 -10.97
N TYR A 83 13.92 3.86 -10.46
CA TYR A 83 13.15 3.30 -9.34
C TYR A 83 12.33 2.10 -9.80
N LYS A 84 12.63 0.93 -9.26
CA LYS A 84 11.85 -0.29 -9.47
C LYS A 84 10.95 -0.51 -8.27
N GLU A 85 9.66 -0.64 -8.52
CA GLU A 85 8.72 -1.00 -7.45
C GLU A 85 8.99 -2.42 -6.96
N PRO A 86 8.99 -2.63 -5.64
CA PRO A 86 9.08 -3.98 -5.13
C PRO A 86 7.86 -4.78 -5.58
N THR A 87 8.09 -5.83 -6.34
CA THR A 87 7.02 -6.78 -6.71
C THR A 87 6.58 -7.54 -5.46
N VAL A 88 5.34 -7.34 -5.05
CA VAL A 88 4.74 -8.15 -3.99
C VAL A 88 4.50 -9.55 -4.57
N LYS A 89 5.35 -10.50 -4.18
CA LYS A 89 5.08 -11.91 -4.47
C LYS A 89 3.83 -12.29 -3.70
N LYS A 90 2.72 -12.57 -4.41
CA LYS A 90 1.54 -13.16 -3.80
C LYS A 90 1.95 -14.52 -3.24
N ALA A 91 1.97 -14.64 -1.93
CA ALA A 91 2.20 -15.93 -1.29
C ALA A 91 1.02 -16.83 -1.63
N VAL A 92 1.28 -17.86 -2.44
CA VAL A 92 0.29 -18.92 -2.68
C VAL A 92 0.31 -19.82 -1.46
N ALA A 93 -0.84 -19.99 -0.82
CA ALA A 93 -0.97 -20.89 0.31
C ALA A 93 -0.61 -22.31 -0.13
N LYS A 94 0.38 -22.94 0.51
CA LYS A 94 0.88 -24.28 0.14
C LYS A 94 -0.18 -25.39 0.25
N HIS A 95 -1.28 -25.16 0.94
CA HIS A 95 -2.35 -26.12 1.18
C HIS A 95 -3.73 -25.44 1.13
N ALA A 96 -4.03 -24.77 0.01
CA ALA A 96 -5.33 -24.11 -0.18
C ALA A 96 -6.51 -25.10 -0.08
N ASP A 97 -6.29 -26.37 -0.44
CA ASP A 97 -7.31 -27.42 -0.47
C ASP A 97 -7.59 -28.05 0.90
N LYS A 98 -6.77 -27.76 1.91
CA LYS A 98 -6.97 -28.28 3.28
C LYS A 98 -7.71 -27.24 4.12
N LEU A 99 -9.01 -27.42 4.21
CA LEU A 99 -9.85 -26.64 5.15
C LEU A 99 -9.41 -26.91 6.60
N ARG A 100 -9.40 -25.87 7.42
CA ARG A 100 -9.22 -26.02 8.86
C ARG A 100 -10.40 -26.83 9.42
N LYS A 101 -10.15 -27.70 10.41
CA LYS A 101 -11.18 -28.58 10.99
C LYS A 101 -12.49 -27.90 11.42
N ASN A 102 -12.47 -26.62 11.69
CA ASN A 102 -13.61 -25.83 12.17
C ASN A 102 -14.21 -24.90 11.11
N GLN A 103 -13.85 -25.03 9.82
CA GLN A 103 -14.54 -24.29 8.78
C GLN A 103 -15.77 -25.10 8.34
N PRO A 104 -16.96 -24.46 8.27
CA PRO A 104 -18.14 -25.10 7.70
C PRO A 104 -17.85 -25.45 6.25
N LYS A 105 -18.14 -26.68 5.87
CA LYS A 105 -18.05 -27.14 4.50
C LYS A 105 -19.19 -26.46 3.75
N GLU A 106 -18.86 -25.59 2.79
CA GLU A 106 -19.84 -25.06 1.87
C GLU A 106 -20.39 -26.22 1.06
N GLU A 107 -21.64 -26.59 1.30
CA GLU A 107 -22.37 -27.51 0.45
C GLU A 107 -22.59 -26.82 -0.90
N PRO A 108 -22.33 -27.49 -2.04
CA PRO A 108 -22.63 -26.90 -3.33
C PRO A 108 -24.13 -26.62 -3.40
N ALA A 109 -24.47 -25.35 -3.71
CA ALA A 109 -25.84 -24.94 -3.94
C ALA A 109 -26.44 -25.87 -5.01
N VAL A 110 -27.51 -26.59 -4.65
CA VAL A 110 -28.32 -27.37 -5.56
C VAL A 110 -28.98 -26.36 -6.50
N GLU A 111 -28.60 -26.38 -7.77
CA GLU A 111 -29.31 -25.65 -8.83
C GLU A 111 -30.74 -26.22 -8.89
N GLU A 112 -31.70 -25.47 -8.38
CA GLU A 112 -33.09 -25.69 -8.66
C GLU A 112 -33.33 -25.40 -10.15
N GLN A 113 -33.50 -26.48 -10.90
CA GLN A 113 -34.02 -26.36 -12.28
C GLN A 113 -35.42 -25.79 -12.22
N PRO A 114 -35.75 -24.75 -12.98
CA PRO A 114 -37.13 -24.29 -13.09
C PRO A 114 -37.96 -25.39 -13.75
N ALA A 115 -38.98 -25.84 -13.06
CA ALA A 115 -39.97 -26.75 -13.59
C ALA A 115 -40.68 -26.08 -14.77
N GLU A 116 -40.62 -26.74 -15.91
CA GLU A 116 -41.30 -26.39 -17.13
C GLU A 116 -42.82 -26.53 -16.93
N VAL A 117 -43.50 -25.40 -16.94
CA VAL A 117 -44.98 -25.40 -16.90
C VAL A 117 -45.47 -25.81 -18.26
N LEU A 118 -45.96 -27.03 -18.37
CA LEU A 118 -46.73 -27.50 -19.50
C LEU A 118 -48.03 -26.70 -19.59
N GLN A 119 -48.13 -25.87 -20.59
CA GLN A 119 -49.42 -25.32 -21.02
C GLN A 119 -50.19 -26.39 -21.76
N GLU A 120 -51.18 -26.92 -21.13
CA GLU A 120 -52.20 -27.73 -21.75
C GLU A 120 -53.27 -26.79 -22.32
N THR A 121 -53.29 -26.69 -23.65
CA THR A 121 -54.40 -26.09 -24.40
C THR A 121 -55.53 -27.08 -24.46
N ALA A 122 -56.67 -26.73 -23.92
CA ALA A 122 -57.97 -27.34 -24.24
C ALA A 122 -58.94 -26.26 -24.70
N GLU A 123 -59.46 -26.47 -25.87
CA GLU A 123 -60.63 -26.09 -26.57
C GLU A 123 -61.54 -24.95 -26.05
#